data_0c06d731b6a17ff9c22ae2d398d1e5b0
#
_entry.id   0c06d731b6a17ff9c22ae2d398d1e5b0
#
_cell.length_a   1.000
_cell.length_b   1.000
_cell.length_c   1.000
_cell.angle_alpha   90.00
_cell.angle_beta   90.00
_cell.angle_gamma   90.00
#
_symmetry.space_group_name_H-M   'P 1'
#
loop_
_entity.id
_entity.type
_entity.pdbx_description
1 polymer ?
#
loop_
_entity_poly.entity_id
_entity_poly.type
_entity_poly.pdbx_seq_one_letter_code
_entity_poly.pdbx_strand_id
1 'polypeptide(L)'
;SYSGMLAVSPQGMALGRSSYSGTALLIETPDLAGTPYSFNAEGHPITGSGIYAIPIPRYQDRFFVQTHTERNDLDMNIQLPVNIARAHPGQVFSSKADITLNLLYSGFLKDEHGQPVSGVIQETGDTVHPNGLFSIHSRAMLKNIQVQNNLAHYRCNMSQQRNHIYLCHLD
;
A
#
# COMPACT_ATOMS: atom_id res chain seq x y z
N SER A 1 -13.48 15.98 -16.86
CA SER A 1 -13.67 14.97 -17.86
C SER A 1 -12.41 14.15 -18.04
N TYR A 2 -12.61 12.99 -18.48
CA TYR A 2 -11.53 12.08 -18.63
C TYR A 2 -10.71 12.41 -19.85
N SER A 3 -9.43 12.45 -19.70
CA SER A 3 -8.53 12.81 -20.77
C SER A 3 -7.97 11.62 -21.53
N GLY A 4 -8.27 10.44 -21.13
CA GLY A 4 -7.76 9.26 -21.80
C GLY A 4 -6.37 8.83 -21.42
N MET A 5 -5.87 9.24 -20.27
CA MET A 5 -4.58 8.81 -19.83
C MET A 5 -4.59 7.33 -19.50
N LEU A 6 -3.59 6.61 -19.94
CA LEU A 6 -3.51 5.18 -19.76
C LEU A 6 -2.15 4.76 -19.30
N ALA A 7 -2.14 3.77 -18.46
CA ALA A 7 -0.91 3.08 -18.16
C ALA A 7 -0.60 2.12 -19.28
N VAL A 8 0.64 1.98 -19.64
CA VAL A 8 1.03 1.17 -20.70
C VAL A 8 2.22 0.36 -20.39
N SER A 9 2.56 -0.42 -21.29
CA SER A 9 3.51 -1.47 -21.26
C SER A 9 4.78 -1.16 -20.53
N PRO A 10 5.65 -2.15 -20.35
CA PRO A 10 6.83 -2.04 -19.51
C PRO A 10 7.72 -0.87 -19.82
N GLN A 11 7.66 -0.37 -21.00
CA GLN A 11 8.44 0.79 -21.33
C GLN A 11 7.77 2.09 -20.94
N GLY A 12 6.64 1.98 -20.28
CA GLY A 12 6.05 3.12 -19.71
C GLY A 12 5.36 4.07 -20.61
N MET A 13 4.96 3.67 -21.72
CA MET A 13 4.28 4.59 -22.54
C MET A 13 2.87 4.68 -22.21
N ALA A 14 2.48 5.70 -21.64
CA ALA A 14 1.16 5.87 -21.24
C ALA A 14 0.58 7.02 -21.94
N LEU A 15 -0.29 6.82 -22.83
CA LEU A 15 -0.89 7.93 -23.40
C LEU A 15 -2.18 7.68 -23.84
N GLY A 16 -3.05 8.28 -23.53
CA GLY A 16 -4.26 8.30 -24.12
C GLY A 16 -4.26 9.25 -25.21
N ARG A 17 -5.32 9.32 -25.84
CA ARG A 17 -5.58 10.26 -26.71
C ARG A 17 -5.52 11.53 -26.11
N SER A 18 -5.04 12.31 -26.52
CA SER A 18 -4.97 13.46 -25.83
C SER A 18 -5.17 14.66 -26.65
N SER A 19 -5.99 15.45 -26.22
CA SER A 19 -5.93 16.81 -26.59
C SER A 19 -4.81 17.52 -25.86
N TYR A 20 -4.11 16.84 -25.02
CA TYR A 20 -3.10 17.40 -24.21
C TYR A 20 -1.77 17.21 -24.90
N SER A 21 -1.20 18.27 -25.34
CA SER A 21 0.04 18.24 -26.10
C SER A 21 1.25 18.55 -25.24
N GLY A 22 1.09 18.55 -23.95
CA GLY A 22 2.14 18.98 -23.08
C GLY A 22 3.04 17.85 -22.63
N THR A 23 3.61 18.06 -21.48
CA THR A 23 4.56 17.16 -20.86
C THR A 23 3.84 16.20 -19.96
N ALA A 24 4.37 15.01 -19.82
CA ALA A 24 3.80 14.01 -18.94
C ALA A 24 4.83 13.51 -17.93
N LEU A 25 4.37 13.16 -16.75
CA LEU A 25 5.13 12.46 -15.75
C LEU A 25 4.62 11.04 -15.67
N LEU A 26 5.49 10.08 -15.88
CA LEU A 26 5.17 8.67 -15.68
C LEU A 26 5.51 8.29 -14.25
N ILE A 27 4.53 7.79 -13.52
CA ILE A 27 4.74 7.31 -12.16
C ILE A 27 4.70 5.80 -12.17
N GLU A 28 5.79 5.19 -11.76
CA GLU A 28 5.84 3.74 -11.60
C GLU A 28 5.48 3.41 -10.15
N THR A 29 4.49 2.55 -9.96
CA THR A 29 4.01 2.17 -8.64
C THR A 29 4.33 0.72 -8.36
N PRO A 30 4.71 0.39 -7.12
CA PRO A 30 5.17 -0.95 -6.78
C PRO A 30 4.01 -1.92 -6.54
N ASP A 31 4.32 -3.21 -6.62
CA ASP A 31 3.45 -4.25 -6.13
C ASP A 31 3.71 -4.43 -4.62
N LEU A 32 2.66 -4.33 -3.83
CA LEU A 32 2.75 -4.49 -2.37
C LEU A 32 2.34 -5.90 -1.96
N ALA A 33 3.04 -6.88 -2.48
CA ALA A 33 2.83 -8.31 -2.18
C ALA A 33 1.36 -8.73 -2.43
N GLY A 34 0.79 -8.26 -3.52
CA GLY A 34 -0.58 -8.58 -3.87
C GLY A 34 -1.64 -7.80 -3.09
N THR A 35 -1.23 -6.92 -2.19
CA THR A 35 -2.19 -6.10 -1.44
C THR A 35 -2.71 -4.98 -2.32
N PRO A 36 -4.03 -4.87 -2.52
CA PRO A 36 -4.57 -3.79 -3.33
C PRO A 36 -4.46 -2.45 -2.62
N TYR A 37 -4.20 -1.41 -3.38
CA TYR A 37 -4.17 -0.05 -2.87
C TYR A 37 -4.57 0.93 -3.97
N SER A 38 -4.95 2.12 -3.55
CA SER A 38 -5.28 3.18 -4.49
C SER A 38 -5.03 4.53 -3.84
N PHE A 39 -4.73 5.51 -4.67
CA PHE A 39 -4.57 6.89 -4.24
C PHE A 39 -4.78 7.81 -5.43
N ASN A 40 -4.83 9.10 -5.17
CA ASN A 40 -4.91 10.10 -6.22
C ASN A 40 -3.60 10.85 -6.30
N ALA A 41 -3.13 11.10 -7.52
CA ALA A 41 -2.00 11.95 -7.77
C ALA A 41 -2.45 13.07 -8.71
N GLU A 42 -2.36 14.31 -8.27
CA GLU A 42 -2.85 15.47 -9.01
C GLU A 42 -4.27 15.27 -9.51
N GLY A 43 -5.13 14.66 -8.67
CA GLY A 43 -6.50 14.37 -9.04
C GLY A 43 -6.69 13.18 -9.96
N HIS A 44 -5.62 12.51 -10.38
CA HIS A 44 -5.72 11.33 -11.24
C HIS A 44 -5.67 10.07 -10.39
N PRO A 45 -6.65 9.17 -10.53
CA PRO A 45 -6.66 7.95 -9.73
C PRO A 45 -5.58 6.98 -10.17
N ILE A 46 -4.91 6.39 -9.18
CA ILE A 46 -3.89 5.36 -9.38
C ILE A 46 -4.33 4.15 -8.57
N THR A 47 -4.47 3.01 -9.23
CA THR A 47 -4.96 1.81 -8.60
C THR A 47 -3.95 0.68 -8.81
N GLY A 48 -3.22 0.36 -7.74
CA GLY A 48 -2.30 -0.75 -7.76
C GLY A 48 -1.00 -0.48 -8.50
N SER A 49 -0.27 -1.56 -8.72
CA SER A 49 1.01 -1.49 -9.40
C SER A 49 0.84 -1.21 -10.90
N GLY A 50 1.77 -0.48 -11.44
CA GLY A 50 1.74 -0.15 -12.86
C GLY A 50 2.54 1.09 -13.17
N ILE A 51 2.28 1.64 -14.35
CA ILE A 51 2.86 2.89 -14.79
C ILE A 51 1.74 3.81 -15.22
N TYR A 52 1.68 4.97 -14.61
CA TYR A 52 0.58 5.92 -14.81
C TYR A 52 1.13 7.24 -15.31
N ALA A 53 0.44 7.84 -16.27
CA ALA A 53 0.84 9.13 -16.81
C ALA A 53 0.03 10.25 -16.18
N ILE A 54 0.72 11.28 -15.74
CA ILE A 54 0.11 12.47 -15.18
C ILE A 54 0.55 13.65 -16.02
N PRO A 55 -0.39 14.48 -16.51
CA PRO A 55 0.00 15.66 -17.25
C PRO A 55 0.69 16.68 -16.36
N ILE A 56 1.74 17.26 -16.86
CA ILE A 56 2.45 18.35 -16.20
C ILE A 56 2.02 19.65 -16.88
N PRO A 57 1.57 20.64 -16.12
CA PRO A 57 1.19 21.91 -16.68
C PRO A 57 2.37 22.58 -17.39
N ARG A 58 2.06 23.28 -18.48
CA ARG A 58 3.08 24.01 -19.22
C ARG A 58 3.58 25.19 -18.42
N TYR A 59 4.85 25.53 -18.64
CA TYR A 59 5.45 26.76 -18.11
C TYR A 59 5.43 26.87 -16.59
N GLN A 60 5.44 25.73 -15.91
CA GLN A 60 5.59 25.72 -14.48
C GLN A 60 7.07 25.83 -14.13
N ASP A 61 7.40 26.75 -13.25
CA ASP A 61 8.75 26.83 -12.72
C ASP A 61 9.03 25.68 -11.75
N ARG A 62 8.01 25.21 -11.09
CA ARG A 62 8.10 24.09 -10.16
C ARG A 62 6.84 23.26 -10.26
N PHE A 63 7.02 21.96 -10.14
CA PHE A 63 5.90 21.05 -10.12
C PHE A 63 6.09 20.04 -9.01
N PHE A 64 5.15 20.02 -8.10
CA PHE A 64 5.13 19.06 -7.01
C PHE A 64 3.88 18.21 -7.16
N VAL A 65 4.06 16.88 -7.11
CA VAL A 65 2.92 15.99 -7.18
C VAL A 65 2.16 16.04 -5.87
N GLN A 66 0.90 16.38 -5.96
CA GLN A 66 0.00 16.33 -4.81
C GLN A 66 -0.65 14.97 -4.77
N THR A 67 -0.46 14.25 -3.68
CA THR A 67 -1.03 12.93 -3.51
C THR A 67 -2.06 12.94 -2.39
N HIS A 68 -3.07 12.10 -2.54
CA HIS A 68 -4.11 11.98 -1.52
C HIS A 68 -4.55 10.52 -1.42
N THR A 69 -4.66 10.04 -0.20
CA THR A 69 -5.23 8.72 0.07
C THR A 69 -6.22 8.83 1.22
N GLU A 70 -7.27 8.03 1.15
CA GLU A 70 -8.22 7.92 2.24
C GLU A 70 -7.80 6.85 3.26
N ARG A 71 -6.77 6.09 2.94
CA ARG A 71 -6.26 5.04 3.83
C ARG A 71 -5.14 5.59 4.69
N ASN A 72 -5.28 5.45 6.00
CA ASN A 72 -4.26 5.88 6.95
C ASN A 72 -3.10 4.88 7.07
N ASP A 73 -3.25 3.70 6.48
CA ASP A 73 -2.24 2.65 6.55
C ASP A 73 -1.29 2.65 5.37
N LEU A 74 -1.38 3.64 4.48
CA LEU A 74 -0.44 3.80 3.37
C LEU A 74 0.47 4.98 3.63
N ASP A 75 1.77 4.72 3.58
CA ASP A 75 2.78 5.76 3.57
C ASP A 75 3.31 5.88 2.16
N MET A 76 3.17 7.07 1.58
CA MET A 76 3.54 7.30 0.20
C MET A 76 4.61 8.36 0.09
N ASN A 77 5.61 8.08 -0.74
CA ASN A 77 6.63 9.04 -1.11
C ASN A 77 6.88 8.91 -2.60
N ILE A 78 6.74 10.01 -3.32
CA ILE A 78 6.99 10.03 -4.76
C ILE A 78 8.22 10.86 -5.00
N GLN A 79 9.24 10.22 -5.56
CA GLN A 79 10.49 10.90 -5.88
C GLN A 79 10.41 11.47 -7.28
N LEU A 80 10.53 12.76 -7.38
CA LEU A 80 10.50 13.44 -8.66
C LEU A 80 11.90 13.56 -9.24
N PRO A 81 12.01 13.54 -10.56
CA PRO A 81 13.29 13.82 -11.19
C PRO A 81 13.72 15.24 -10.85
N VAL A 82 15.04 15.42 -10.76
CA VAL A 82 15.62 16.73 -10.55
C VAL A 82 15.35 17.55 -11.80
N ASN A 83 14.81 18.74 -11.66
CA ASN A 83 14.54 19.66 -12.77
C ASN A 83 13.38 19.30 -13.67
N ILE A 84 12.20 19.34 -13.13
CA ILE A 84 10.99 19.42 -13.95
C ILE A 84 10.75 20.86 -14.39
N ALA A 85 11.49 21.81 -13.83
CA ALA A 85 11.36 23.20 -14.22
C ALA A 85 11.59 23.36 -15.71
N ARG A 86 10.80 24.20 -16.35
CA ARG A 86 10.87 24.47 -17.78
C ARG A 86 10.56 23.25 -18.64
N ALA A 87 9.54 22.50 -18.26
CA ALA A 87 9.08 21.40 -19.08
C ALA A 87 8.66 21.91 -20.46
N HIS A 88 9.18 21.28 -21.50
CA HIS A 88 8.82 21.58 -22.86
C HIS A 88 7.73 20.65 -23.37
N PRO A 89 6.92 21.07 -24.33
CA PRO A 89 5.92 20.18 -24.89
C PRO A 89 6.54 18.89 -25.41
N GLY A 90 5.90 17.78 -25.13
CA GLY A 90 6.35 16.48 -25.59
C GLY A 90 7.37 15.80 -24.70
N GLN A 91 7.85 16.46 -23.65
CA GLN A 91 8.78 15.82 -22.74
C GLN A 91 8.05 14.82 -21.86
N VAL A 92 8.77 13.75 -21.51
CA VAL A 92 8.27 12.73 -20.60
C VAL A 92 9.30 12.56 -19.48
N PHE A 93 8.82 12.73 -18.28
CA PHE A 93 9.62 12.48 -17.08
C PHE A 93 9.13 11.21 -16.42
N SER A 94 9.99 10.57 -15.64
CA SER A 94 9.58 9.38 -14.92
C SER A 94 10.00 9.48 -13.46
N SER A 95 9.19 8.88 -12.62
CA SER A 95 9.42 8.86 -11.18
C SER A 95 8.92 7.54 -10.62
N LYS A 96 9.48 7.13 -9.50
CA LYS A 96 9.00 5.96 -8.78
C LYS A 96 8.26 6.40 -7.53
N ALA A 97 7.11 5.81 -7.32
CA ALA A 97 6.42 5.96 -6.07
C ALA A 97 6.95 4.92 -5.08
N ASP A 98 7.34 5.40 -3.92
CA ASP A 98 7.75 4.54 -2.82
C ASP A 98 6.56 4.44 -1.88
N ILE A 99 5.90 3.30 -1.88
CA ILE A 99 4.66 3.10 -1.13
C ILE A 99 4.87 1.95 -0.18
N THR A 100 4.61 2.19 1.09
CA THR A 100 4.70 1.16 2.11
C THR A 100 3.38 1.04 2.84
N LEU A 101 3.09 -0.18 3.31
CA LEU A 101 1.97 -0.42 4.19
C LEU A 101 2.42 -0.34 5.63
N ASN A 102 1.55 0.16 6.48
CA ASN A 102 1.76 0.19 7.91
C ASN A 102 0.45 -0.27 8.57
N LEU A 103 0.26 -1.58 8.59
CA LEU A 103 -0.99 -2.18 9.05
C LEU A 103 -0.92 -2.45 10.54
N LEU A 104 -2.00 -2.12 11.24
CA LEU A 104 -2.14 -2.44 12.66
C LEU A 104 -3.18 -3.53 12.81
N TYR A 105 -2.77 -4.62 13.45
CA TYR A 105 -3.69 -5.67 13.89
C TYR A 105 -3.76 -5.65 15.40
N SER A 106 -4.95 -5.55 15.95
CA SER A 106 -5.12 -5.54 17.39
C SER A 106 -6.42 -6.22 17.77
N GLY A 107 -6.46 -6.81 18.95
CA GLY A 107 -7.63 -7.50 19.43
C GLY A 107 -7.26 -8.63 20.37
N PHE A 108 -8.05 -9.69 20.32
CA PHE A 108 -7.87 -10.84 21.19
C PHE A 108 -7.71 -12.11 20.36
N LEU A 109 -6.74 -12.92 20.74
CA LEU A 109 -6.58 -14.26 20.18
C LEU A 109 -7.28 -15.27 21.07
N LYS A 110 -8.15 -16.08 20.47
CA LYS A 110 -8.87 -17.13 21.18
C LYS A 110 -8.87 -18.41 20.39
N ASP A 111 -8.89 -19.53 21.10
CA ASP A 111 -9.02 -20.83 20.46
C ASP A 111 -10.50 -21.14 20.17
N GLU A 112 -10.75 -22.32 19.62
CA GLU A 112 -12.10 -22.72 19.23
C GLU A 112 -13.02 -22.97 20.42
N HIS A 113 -12.46 -23.05 21.64
CA HIS A 113 -13.24 -23.16 22.87
C HIS A 113 -13.44 -21.80 23.56
N GLY A 114 -13.02 -20.72 22.91
CA GLY A 114 -13.14 -19.38 23.47
C GLY A 114 -12.10 -19.05 24.50
N GLN A 115 -11.09 -19.89 24.69
CA GLN A 115 -10.02 -19.64 25.64
C GLN A 115 -8.95 -18.74 25.04
N PRO A 116 -8.36 -17.83 25.83
CA PRO A 116 -7.32 -16.95 25.32
C PRO A 116 -6.10 -17.75 24.86
N VAL A 117 -5.51 -17.32 23.77
CA VAL A 117 -4.25 -17.84 23.27
C VAL A 117 -3.18 -16.80 23.55
N SER A 118 -2.13 -17.21 24.26
CA SER A 118 -1.02 -16.33 24.57
C SER A 118 0.31 -16.97 24.16
N GLY A 119 1.33 -16.18 24.10
CA GLY A 119 2.66 -16.63 23.71
C GLY A 119 3.39 -15.59 22.91
N VAL A 120 4.33 -16.03 22.08
CA VAL A 120 5.11 -15.16 21.22
C VAL A 120 4.66 -15.33 19.78
N ILE A 121 4.36 -14.22 19.14
CA ILE A 121 4.00 -14.19 17.73
C ILE A 121 5.30 -14.33 16.92
N GLN A 122 5.38 -15.39 16.13
CA GLN A 122 6.61 -15.73 15.42
C GLN A 122 6.97 -14.73 14.34
N GLU A 123 5.98 -14.14 13.70
CA GLU A 123 6.20 -13.21 12.58
C GLU A 123 6.78 -11.89 13.03
N THR A 124 6.50 -11.44 14.24
CA THR A 124 6.91 -10.12 14.73
C THR A 124 7.77 -10.16 15.99
N GLY A 125 7.76 -11.27 16.71
CA GLY A 125 8.44 -11.36 18.01
C GLY A 125 7.66 -10.74 19.16
N ASP A 126 6.47 -10.21 18.91
CA ASP A 126 5.66 -9.59 19.95
C ASP A 126 5.04 -10.64 20.86
N THR A 127 4.81 -10.25 22.10
CA THR A 127 4.19 -11.13 23.09
C THR A 127 2.70 -10.84 23.21
N VAL A 128 1.91 -11.90 23.21
CA VAL A 128 0.48 -11.81 23.47
C VAL A 128 0.25 -11.91 24.97
N HIS A 129 -0.59 -11.03 25.52
CA HIS A 129 -0.91 -11.04 26.95
C HIS A 129 -1.66 -12.31 27.34
N PRO A 130 -1.65 -12.69 28.63
CA PRO A 130 -2.33 -13.91 29.07
C PRO A 130 -3.82 -13.95 28.75
N ASN A 131 -4.47 -12.81 28.64
CA ASN A 131 -5.89 -12.75 28.25
C ASN A 131 -6.10 -12.78 26.73
N GLY A 132 -5.05 -12.96 25.95
CA GLY A 132 -5.13 -13.01 24.49
C GLY A 132 -4.99 -11.66 23.81
N LEU A 133 -4.87 -10.58 24.55
CA LEU A 133 -4.75 -9.25 23.98
C LEU A 133 -3.42 -9.09 23.24
N PHE A 134 -3.49 -8.60 22.03
CA PHE A 134 -2.30 -8.37 21.21
C PHE A 134 -2.44 -7.10 20.37
N SER A 135 -1.30 -6.59 19.94
CA SER A 135 -1.23 -5.47 19.01
C SER A 135 0.08 -5.61 18.24
N ILE A 136 -0.01 -5.69 16.94
CA ILE A 136 1.16 -5.82 16.08
C ILE A 136 1.05 -4.92 14.87
N HIS A 137 2.20 -4.48 14.38
CA HIS A 137 2.31 -3.75 13.13
C HIS A 137 2.90 -4.67 12.07
N SER A 138 2.44 -4.49 10.83
CA SER A 138 2.95 -5.26 9.71
C SER A 138 3.04 -4.38 8.47
N ARG A 139 4.07 -4.62 7.68
CA ARG A 139 4.21 -3.95 6.38
C ARG A 139 3.59 -4.75 5.24
N ALA A 140 2.99 -5.88 5.57
CA ALA A 140 2.29 -6.70 4.59
C ALA A 140 0.99 -7.19 5.18
N MET A 141 0.01 -7.44 4.30
CA MET A 141 -1.24 -8.03 4.74
C MET A 141 -0.98 -9.45 5.22
N LEU A 142 -1.39 -9.74 6.44
CA LEU A 142 -1.17 -11.04 7.07
C LEU A 142 -2.42 -11.90 6.89
N LYS A 143 -2.22 -13.13 6.43
CA LYS A 143 -3.31 -14.12 6.38
C LYS A 143 -3.38 -14.90 7.67
N ASN A 144 -2.22 -15.24 8.22
CA ASN A 144 -2.12 -16.00 9.45
C ASN A 144 -0.94 -15.50 10.26
N ILE A 145 -1.00 -15.68 11.56
CA ILE A 145 0.16 -15.56 12.43
C ILE A 145 0.32 -16.85 13.22
N GLN A 146 1.55 -17.11 13.63
CA GLN A 146 1.86 -18.28 14.45
C GLN A 146 2.23 -17.82 15.84
N VAL A 147 1.63 -18.44 16.84
CA VAL A 147 1.85 -18.09 18.25
C VAL A 147 2.37 -19.34 18.95
N GLN A 148 3.47 -19.20 19.65
CA GLN A 148 4.07 -20.30 20.38
C GLN A 148 4.23 -19.97 21.83
N ASN A 149 3.90 -20.93 22.68
CA ASN A 149 4.18 -20.88 24.10
C ASN A 149 4.76 -22.24 24.56
N ASN A 150 4.96 -22.40 25.86
CA ASN A 150 5.58 -23.62 26.39
C ASN A 150 4.71 -24.86 26.23
N LEU A 151 3.42 -24.68 25.95
CA LEU A 151 2.48 -25.79 25.91
C LEU A 151 2.07 -26.16 24.50
N ALA A 152 2.05 -25.20 23.56
CA ALA A 152 1.44 -25.42 22.27
C ALA A 152 1.92 -24.42 21.24
N HIS A 153 1.63 -24.76 19.99
CA HIS A 153 1.85 -23.90 18.85
C HIS A 153 0.50 -23.70 18.16
N TYR A 154 0.14 -22.45 17.92
CA TYR A 154 -1.14 -22.10 17.33
C TYR A 154 -0.94 -21.36 16.01
N ARG A 155 -1.92 -21.51 15.15
CA ARG A 155 -2.05 -20.68 13.95
C ARG A 155 -3.34 -19.89 14.06
N CYS A 156 -3.23 -18.58 13.93
CA CYS A 156 -4.37 -17.66 14.04
C CYS A 156 -4.68 -17.04 12.70
N ASN A 157 -5.94 -17.04 12.31
CA ASN A 157 -6.41 -16.49 11.06
C ASN A 157 -6.55 -14.98 11.21
N MET A 158 -5.81 -14.21 10.40
CA MET A 158 -5.82 -12.77 10.49
C MET A 158 -6.72 -12.11 9.44
N SER A 159 -7.22 -12.87 8.49
CA SER A 159 -8.08 -12.32 7.44
C SER A 159 -9.55 -12.24 7.87
N GLN A 160 -9.91 -12.88 8.97
CA GLN A 160 -11.27 -12.85 9.49
C GLN A 160 -11.23 -12.56 10.98
N GLN A 161 -12.03 -11.62 11.39
CA GLN A 161 -12.20 -11.32 12.80
C GLN A 161 -13.66 -10.98 13.06
N ARG A 162 -14.09 -11.24 14.29
CA ARG A 162 -15.43 -10.84 14.73
C ARG A 162 -15.27 -10.17 16.09
N ASN A 163 -15.69 -8.90 16.17
CA ASN A 163 -15.56 -8.10 17.38
C ASN A 163 -14.13 -8.06 17.91
N HIS A 164 -13.16 -7.92 16.98
CA HIS A 164 -11.73 -7.90 17.29
C HIS A 164 -11.21 -9.21 17.90
N ILE A 165 -11.93 -10.31 17.69
CA ILE A 165 -11.47 -11.63 18.09
C ILE A 165 -10.99 -12.39 16.86
N TYR A 166 -9.77 -12.91 16.95
CA TYR A 166 -9.17 -13.70 15.90
C TYR A 166 -9.07 -15.16 16.38
N LEU A 167 -9.49 -16.07 15.53
CA LEU A 167 -9.57 -17.48 15.89
C LEU A 167 -8.24 -18.18 15.63
N CYS A 168 -7.80 -18.95 16.63
CA CYS A 168 -6.57 -19.72 16.57
C CYS A 168 -6.88 -21.20 16.67
N HIS A 169 -6.09 -22.01 15.99
CA HIS A 169 -6.16 -23.45 16.05
C HIS A 169 -4.78 -24.01 16.39
N LEU A 170 -4.78 -25.14 17.09
CA LEU A 170 -3.54 -25.88 17.30
C LEU A 170 -2.94 -26.29 15.96
N ASP A 171 -1.67 -26.10 15.84
CA ASP A 171 -0.96 -26.39 14.60
C ASP A 171 -0.13 -27.68 14.73
#